data_ca739c33427fb7aa7b3c311fbec2ef78
#
_entry.id   ca739c33427fb7aa7b3c311fbec2ef78
#
_cell.length_a   1.000
_cell.length_b   1.000
_cell.length_c   1.000
_cell.angle_alpha   90.00
_cell.angle_beta   90.00
_cell.angle_gamma   90.00
#
_symmetry.space_group_name_H-M   'P 1'
#
loop_
_entity.id
_entity.type
_entity.pdbx_description
1 polymer ?
#
loop_
_entity_poly.entity_id
_entity_poly.type
_entity_poly.pdbx_seq_one_letter_code
_entity_poly.pdbx_strand_id
1 'polypeptide(L)' 'MVKTILITGATDGIGKHLAKKLASEGHHVILHGRNPQKLELALQEVRAVSLRGRVSGYLADFSKLEDVYRFVE' A
#
# COMPACT_ATOMS: atom_id res chain seq x y z
N MET A 1 -10.16 15.69 7.03
CA MET A 1 -10.64 15.25 5.71
C MET A 1 -9.93 13.99 5.29
N VAL A 2 -10.66 12.98 4.86
CA VAL A 2 -10.10 11.72 4.38
C VAL A 2 -9.59 11.86 2.95
N LYS A 3 -8.37 11.38 2.70
CA LYS A 3 -7.78 11.40 1.38
C LYS A 3 -7.44 9.98 0.93
N THR A 4 -7.38 9.77 -0.37
CA THR A 4 -6.90 8.51 -0.94
C THR A 4 -5.49 8.75 -1.47
N ILE A 5 -4.52 8.00 -0.96
CA ILE A 5 -3.11 8.24 -1.22
C ILE A 5 -2.47 6.96 -1.73
N LEU A 6 -1.82 7.07 -2.89
CA LEU A 6 -1.03 5.97 -3.45
C LEU A 6 0.43 6.14 -3.03
N ILE A 7 1.00 5.10 -2.45
CA ILE A 7 2.39 5.11 -2.01
C ILE A 7 3.16 4.05 -2.78
N THR A 8 4.06 4.49 -3.66
CA THR A 8 4.92 3.58 -4.42
C THR A 8 6.08 3.12 -3.54
N GLY A 9 6.52 1.87 -3.74
CA GLY A 9 7.60 1.31 -2.94
C GLY A 9 7.24 1.16 -1.47
N ALA A 10 5.97 0.93 -1.17
CA ALA A 10 5.46 0.93 0.20
C ALA A 10 5.75 -0.36 0.98
N THR A 11 6.43 -1.32 0.37
CA THR A 11 6.70 -2.60 1.03
C THR A 11 7.91 -2.57 1.94
N ASP A 12 8.74 -1.53 1.84
CA ASP A 12 9.97 -1.42 2.61
C ASP A 12 10.16 -0.01 3.16
N GLY A 13 10.89 0.07 4.27
CA GLY A 13 11.52 1.29 4.78
C GLY A 13 10.57 2.48 4.93
N ILE A 14 10.97 3.58 4.34
CA ILE A 14 10.29 4.87 4.51
C ILE A 14 8.87 4.83 3.97
N GLY A 15 8.66 4.17 2.83
CA GLY A 15 7.31 4.09 2.23
C GLY A 15 6.32 3.37 3.13
N LYS A 16 6.73 2.26 3.74
CA LYS A 16 5.87 1.52 4.65
C LYS A 16 5.59 2.33 5.91
N HIS A 17 6.59 3.01 6.44
CA HIS A 17 6.43 3.84 7.62
C HIS A 17 5.43 4.97 7.36
N LEU A 18 5.55 5.64 6.22
CA LEU A 18 4.61 6.68 5.83
C LEU A 18 3.19 6.14 5.67
N ALA A 19 3.07 4.96 5.06
CA ALA A 19 1.77 4.32 4.88
C ALA A 19 1.09 4.05 6.23
N LYS A 20 1.85 3.56 7.21
CA LYS A 20 1.31 3.31 8.53
C LYS A 20 0.82 4.59 9.19
N LYS A 21 1.59 5.66 9.06
CA LYS A 21 1.21 6.94 9.64
C LYS A 21 -0.08 7.46 9.02
N LEU A 22 -0.18 7.45 7.70
CA LEU A 22 -1.36 7.95 7.02
C LEU A 22 -2.59 7.09 7.31
N ALA A 23 -2.42 5.77 7.37
CA ALA A 23 -3.52 4.87 7.71
C ALA A 23 -4.00 5.10 9.14
N SER A 24 -3.09 5.33 10.06
CA SER A 24 -3.45 5.61 11.45
C SER A 24 -4.20 6.92 11.61
N GLU A 25 -4.06 7.83 10.66
CA GLU A 25 -4.78 9.10 10.63
C GLU A 25 -6.14 8.99 9.94
N GLY A 26 -6.51 7.81 9.49
CA GLY A 26 -7.82 7.58 8.89
C GLY A 26 -7.89 7.75 7.39
N HIS A 27 -6.77 7.92 6.71
CA HIS A 27 -6.76 8.05 5.26
C HIS A 27 -6.87 6.70 4.57
N HIS A 28 -7.39 6.71 3.34
CA HIS A 28 -7.38 5.53 2.49
C HIS A 28 -6.00 5.43 1.84
N VAL A 29 -5.33 4.31 2.02
CA VAL A 29 -3.97 4.13 1.54
C VAL A 29 -3.91 2.99 0.55
N ILE A 30 -3.26 3.23 -0.59
CA ILE A 30 -3.02 2.21 -1.60
C ILE A 30 -1.52 1.94 -1.65
N LEU A 31 -1.13 0.71 -1.33
CA LEU A 31 0.28 0.33 -1.30
C LEU A 31 0.66 -0.28 -2.63
N HIS A 32 1.74 0.22 -3.24
CA HIS A 32 2.31 -0.35 -4.45
C HIS A 32 3.51 -1.21 -4.12
N GLY A 33 3.57 -2.40 -4.70
CA GLY A 33 4.72 -3.28 -4.58
C GLY A 33 4.87 -4.16 -5.81
N ARG A 34 6.08 -4.67 -6.04
CA ARG A 34 6.37 -5.58 -7.14
C ARG A 34 6.36 -7.04 -6.71
N ASN A 35 6.57 -7.30 -5.44
CA ASN A 35 6.64 -8.65 -4.89
C ASN A 35 5.36 -8.95 -4.13
N PRO A 36 4.58 -9.97 -4.57
CA PRO A 36 3.30 -10.24 -3.92
C PRO A 36 3.42 -10.62 -2.44
N GLN A 37 4.47 -11.32 -2.06
CA GLN A 37 4.66 -11.72 -0.67
C GLN A 37 4.98 -10.52 0.22
N LYS A 38 5.86 -9.62 -0.23
CA LYS A 38 6.18 -8.42 0.51
C LYS A 38 4.98 -7.47 0.60
N LEU A 39 4.23 -7.37 -0.49
CA LEU A 39 3.04 -6.53 -0.51
C LEU A 39 2.01 -7.04 0.50
N GLU A 40 1.80 -8.34 0.56
CA GLU A 40 0.86 -8.93 1.50
C GLU A 40 1.25 -8.63 2.95
N LEU A 41 2.53 -8.79 3.27
CA LEU A 41 3.01 -8.49 4.61
C LEU A 41 2.83 -7.01 4.96
N ALA A 42 3.14 -6.13 4.01
CA ALA A 42 2.98 -4.70 4.22
C ALA A 42 1.51 -4.34 4.43
N LEU A 43 0.60 -4.95 3.66
CA LEU A 43 -0.82 -4.74 3.82
C LEU A 43 -1.28 -5.13 5.23
N GLN A 44 -0.82 -6.26 5.73
CA GLN A 44 -1.18 -6.72 7.06
C GLN A 44 -0.71 -5.73 8.13
N GLU A 45 0.53 -5.25 8.00
CA GLU A 45 1.09 -4.31 8.97
C GLU A 45 0.34 -2.98 8.96
N VAL A 46 0.03 -2.47 7.76
CA VAL A 46 -0.65 -1.18 7.65
C VAL A 46 -2.11 -1.29 8.10
N ARG A 47 -2.78 -2.40 7.79
CA ARG A 47 -4.14 -2.63 8.24
C ARG A 47 -4.25 -2.69 9.75
N ALA A 48 -3.22 -3.21 10.41
CA ALA A 48 -3.20 -3.31 11.86
C ALA A 48 -3.25 -1.95 12.55
N VAL A 49 -2.75 -0.90 11.90
CA VAL A 49 -2.74 0.46 12.46
C VAL A 49 -3.78 1.37 11.81
N SER A 50 -4.51 0.88 10.82
CA SER A 50 -5.53 1.67 10.14
C SER A 50 -6.69 1.94 11.08
N LEU A 51 -7.09 3.20 11.18
CA LEU A 51 -8.16 3.60 12.09
C LEU A 51 -9.53 3.45 11.44
N ARG A 52 -9.77 4.10 10.33
CA ARG A 52 -11.05 4.05 9.60
C ARG A 52 -10.86 3.92 8.11
N GLY A 53 -9.66 4.14 7.65
CA GLY A 53 -9.38 4.15 6.23
C GLY A 53 -9.35 2.76 5.64
N ARG A 54 -9.40 2.71 4.33
CA ARG A 54 -9.28 1.49 3.57
C ARG A 54 -7.82 1.32 3.17
N VAL A 55 -7.31 0.11 3.27
CA VAL A 55 -5.95 -0.22 2.86
C VAL A 55 -6.03 -1.23 1.73
N SER A 56 -5.54 -0.85 0.56
CA SER A 56 -5.57 -1.69 -0.64
C SER A 56 -4.15 -1.90 -1.15
N GLY A 57 -3.95 -2.98 -1.88
CA GLY A 57 -2.68 -3.28 -2.51
C GLY A 57 -2.77 -3.10 -4.02
N TYR A 58 -1.64 -2.74 -4.60
CA TYR A 58 -1.51 -2.56 -6.04
C TYR A 58 -0.23 -3.27 -6.48
N LEU A 59 -0.38 -4.38 -7.19
CA LEU A 59 0.77 -5.19 -7.60
C LEU A 59 1.13 -4.88 -9.03
N ALA A 60 2.32 -4.33 -9.24
CA ALA A 60 2.80 -4.00 -10.57
C ALA A 60 4.32 -3.93 -10.60
N ASP A 61 4.90 -4.36 -11.70
CA ASP A 61 6.33 -4.23 -11.96
C ASP A 61 6.52 -3.25 -13.11
N PHE A 62 6.88 -2.03 -12.79
CA PHE A 62 7.04 -0.98 -13.80
C PHE A 62 8.21 -1.21 -14.74
N SER A 63 9.08 -2.18 -14.45
CA SER A 63 10.17 -2.53 -15.36
C SER A 63 9.68 -3.29 -16.59
N LYS A 64 8.42 -3.77 -16.57
CA LYS A 64 7.81 -4.51 -17.67
C LYS A 64 6.61 -3.73 -18.17
N LEU A 65 6.68 -3.27 -19.41
CA LEU A 65 5.59 -2.49 -19.99
C LEU A 65 4.32 -3.30 -20.20
N GLU A 66 4.44 -4.62 -20.26
CA GLU A 66 3.31 -5.51 -20.51
C GLU A 66 2.63 -6.00 -19.23
N ASP A 67 3.13 -5.61 -18.07
CA ASP A 67 2.54 -6.07 -16.82
C ASP A 67 1.10 -5.58 -16.71
N VAL A 68 0.26 -6.48 -16.25
CA VAL A 68 -1.12 -6.17 -15.95
C VAL A 68 -1.21 -5.78 -14.49
N TYR A 69 -1.76 -4.62 -14.23
CA TYR A 69 -1.92 -4.15 -12.86
C TYR A 69 -3.03 -4.90 -12.15
N ARG A 70 -2.81 -5.20 -10.88
CA ARG A 70 -3.78 -5.89 -10.05
C ARG A 70 -3.98 -5.15 -8.75
N PHE A 71 -5.23 -4.93 -8.41
CA PHE A 71 -5.57 -4.40 -7.08
C PHE A 71 -5.85 -5.57 -6.14
N VAL A 72 -5.29 -5.48 -4.93
CA VAL A 72 -5.48 -6.46 -3.88
C VAL A 72 -6.03 -5.74 -2.65
N GLU A 73 -7.19 -6.13 -2.19
CA GLU A 73 -7.82 -5.53 -1.01
C GLU A 73 -7.83 -6.47 0.18
#